data_cd9b641aba3cd51394b6fe82265cfba8
#
_entry.id   cd9b641aba3cd51394b6fe82265cfba8
#
_cell.length_a   1.000
_cell.length_b   1.000
_cell.length_c   1.000
_cell.angle_alpha   90.00
_cell.angle_beta   90.00
_cell.angle_gamma   90.00
#
_symmetry.space_group_name_H-M   'P 1'
#
loop_
_entity.id
_entity.type
_entity.pdbx_description
1 polymer ?
#
loop_
_entity_poly.entity_id
_entity_poly.type
_entity_poly.pdbx_seq_one_letter_code
_entity_poly.pdbx_strand_id
1 'polypeptide(L)'
;VVISVVTRQAAIVSKGNDGKILTLNFIKVDFDNDFLDKKYFLYLFNSYSGVKRQKERMLQGTGAVLKIPVKSLNDIEIPIISMSEQVKIGEAYKKTICLNNYLDKYKSLMEKCANSILEESVRGRRR
;
A
#
# COMPACT_ATOMS: atom_id res chain seq x y z
N VAL A 1 6.96 7.90 6.67
CA VAL A 1 6.52 7.08 5.52
C VAL A 1 7.68 6.25 5.02
N VAL A 2 7.41 5.03 4.66
CA VAL A 2 8.36 4.13 3.99
C VAL A 2 7.84 3.74 2.62
N ILE A 3 8.75 3.58 1.67
CA ILE A 3 8.44 3.11 0.33
C ILE A 3 9.17 1.80 0.08
N SER A 4 8.45 0.77 -0.34
CA SER A 4 9.04 -0.46 -0.86
C SER A 4 9.41 -0.29 -2.34
N VAL A 5 10.67 -0.42 -2.68
CA VAL A 5 11.12 -0.34 -4.08
C VAL A 5 10.72 -1.58 -4.88
N VAL A 6 10.47 -2.69 -4.22
CA VAL A 6 10.06 -3.96 -4.86
C VAL A 6 8.55 -3.97 -5.16
N THR A 7 7.71 -3.71 -4.16
CA THR A 7 6.24 -3.65 -4.34
C THR A 7 5.78 -2.32 -4.93
N ARG A 8 6.64 -1.31 -4.89
CA ARG A 8 6.36 0.04 -5.43
C ARG A 8 5.19 0.72 -4.73
N GLN A 9 5.06 0.47 -3.44
CA GLN A 9 4.01 1.04 -2.58
C GLN A 9 4.60 1.75 -1.37
N ALA A 10 3.87 2.75 -0.91
CA ALA A 10 4.19 3.49 0.30
C ALA A 10 3.29 3.06 1.46
N ALA A 11 3.81 3.15 2.67
CA ALA A 11 3.08 2.89 3.89
C ALA A 11 3.51 3.84 5.01
N ILE A 12 2.60 4.12 5.94
CA ILE A 12 2.93 4.81 7.18
C ILE A 12 3.33 3.76 8.22
N VAL A 13 4.52 3.94 8.80
CA VAL A 13 5.00 3.04 9.86
C VAL A 13 4.20 3.29 11.13
N SER A 14 3.64 2.24 11.70
CA SER A 14 2.95 2.31 12.98
C SER A 14 3.93 2.51 14.14
N LYS A 15 3.46 3.10 15.25
CA LYS A 15 4.27 3.33 16.45
C LYS A 15 4.92 2.05 17.00
N GLY A 16 4.26 0.90 16.87
CA GLY A 16 4.78 -0.39 17.32
C GLY A 16 5.98 -0.92 16.50
N ASN A 17 6.27 -0.29 15.37
CA ASN A 17 7.42 -0.61 14.52
C ASN A 17 8.53 0.45 14.60
N ASP A 18 8.40 1.41 15.49
CA ASP A 18 9.40 2.43 15.71
C ASP A 18 10.72 1.79 16.21
N GLY A 19 11.84 2.24 15.67
CA GLY A 19 13.17 1.71 16.00
C GLY A 19 13.55 0.41 15.29
N LYS A 20 12.68 -0.19 14.46
CA LYS A 20 13.05 -1.35 13.63
C LYS A 20 13.95 -0.94 12.47
N ILE A 21 14.88 -1.82 12.13
CA ILE A 21 15.82 -1.61 11.03
C ILE A 21 15.10 -1.82 9.70
N LEU A 22 15.26 -0.86 8.78
CA LEU A 22 14.81 -1.00 7.40
C LEU A 22 15.81 -1.82 6.58
N THR A 23 15.30 -2.74 5.78
CA THR A 23 16.12 -3.45 4.80
C THR A 23 16.39 -2.58 3.58
N LEU A 24 17.34 -3.01 2.73
CA LEU A 24 17.70 -2.29 1.50
C LEU A 24 16.54 -2.13 0.49
N ASN A 25 15.46 -2.88 0.67
CA ASN A 25 14.27 -2.79 -0.19
C ASN A 25 13.29 -1.69 0.23
N PHE A 26 13.57 -0.99 1.32
CA PHE A 26 12.71 0.07 1.85
C PHE A 26 13.47 1.38 1.96
N ILE A 27 12.78 2.45 1.65
CA ILE A 27 13.30 3.83 1.73
C ILE A 27 12.42 4.59 2.70
N LYS A 28 13.06 5.27 3.66
CA LYS A 28 12.36 6.23 4.52
C LYS A 28 12.20 7.54 3.78
N VAL A 29 11.01 8.11 3.83
CA VAL A 29 10.71 9.42 3.26
C VAL A 29 10.20 10.33 4.36
N ASP A 30 10.83 11.47 4.51
CA ASP A 30 10.42 12.54 5.41
C ASP A 30 9.78 13.67 4.60
N PHE A 31 8.71 14.24 5.12
CA PHE A 31 7.96 15.31 4.49
C PHE A 31 8.00 16.58 5.31
N ASP A 32 7.92 17.69 4.59
CA ASP A 32 7.48 18.93 5.18
C ASP A 32 5.95 18.87 5.40
N ASN A 33 5.56 18.69 6.66
CA ASN A 33 4.16 18.53 7.03
C ASN A 33 3.30 19.78 6.79
N ASP A 34 3.92 20.94 6.56
CA ASP A 34 3.20 22.18 6.25
C ASP A 34 2.69 22.20 4.81
N PHE A 35 3.32 21.44 3.92
CA PHE A 35 2.98 21.41 2.50
C PHE A 35 2.34 20.13 2.02
N LEU A 36 2.60 19.00 2.70
CA LEU A 36 2.18 17.69 2.24
C LEU A 36 1.66 16.82 3.38
N ASP A 37 0.39 16.43 3.28
CA ASP A 37 -0.22 15.47 4.19
C ASP A 37 0.25 14.04 3.86
N LYS A 38 0.66 13.28 4.88
CA LYS A 38 1.19 11.91 4.71
C LYS A 38 0.19 10.95 4.08
N LYS A 39 -1.07 11.02 4.47
CA LYS A 39 -2.13 10.15 3.94
C LYS A 39 -2.48 10.50 2.50
N TYR A 40 -2.47 11.79 2.18
CA TYR A 40 -2.62 12.26 0.80
C TYR A 40 -1.49 11.74 -0.09
N PHE A 41 -0.26 11.81 0.41
CA PHE A 41 0.89 11.23 -0.31
C PHE A 41 0.72 9.73 -0.53
N LEU A 42 0.24 8.97 0.45
CA LEU A 42 -0.05 7.54 0.27
C LEU A 42 -1.03 7.30 -0.89
N TYR A 43 -2.09 8.08 -0.94
CA TYR A 43 -3.04 7.99 -2.05
C TYR A 43 -2.37 8.27 -3.39
N LEU A 44 -1.62 9.36 -3.48
CA LEU A 44 -0.92 9.73 -4.71
C LEU A 44 0.05 8.64 -5.16
N PHE A 45 0.88 8.18 -4.25
CA PHE A 45 1.93 7.20 -4.59
C PHE A 45 1.36 5.83 -4.93
N ASN A 46 0.34 5.38 -4.22
CA ASN A 46 -0.21 4.04 -4.38
C ASN A 46 -1.30 3.93 -5.45
N SER A 47 -2.10 4.98 -5.65
CA SER A 47 -3.34 4.88 -6.40
C SER A 47 -3.55 5.93 -7.50
N TYR A 48 -2.93 7.10 -7.38
CA TYR A 48 -3.12 8.17 -8.36
C TYR A 48 -2.47 7.81 -9.71
N SER A 49 -3.28 7.88 -10.78
CA SER A 49 -2.85 7.45 -12.11
C SER A 49 -1.63 8.22 -12.67
N GLY A 50 -1.53 9.51 -12.37
CA GLY A 50 -0.41 10.35 -12.79
C GLY A 50 0.92 9.89 -12.20
N VAL A 51 0.93 9.51 -10.92
CA VAL A 51 2.12 8.97 -10.26
C VAL A 51 2.41 7.53 -10.71
N LYS A 52 1.37 6.72 -10.89
CA LYS A 52 1.54 5.35 -11.43
C LYS A 52 2.26 5.34 -12.76
N ARG A 53 1.87 6.21 -13.68
CA ARG A 53 2.54 6.34 -15.00
C ARG A 53 3.99 6.75 -14.87
N GLN A 54 4.31 7.68 -13.96
CA GLN A 54 5.70 8.08 -13.69
C GLN A 54 6.51 6.92 -13.15
N LYS A 55 5.98 6.17 -12.18
CA LYS A 55 6.63 4.97 -11.64
C LYS A 55 6.90 3.92 -12.71
N GLU A 56 5.95 3.66 -13.58
CA GLU A 56 6.11 2.70 -14.69
C GLU A 56 7.24 3.09 -15.64
N ARG A 57 7.39 4.38 -15.94
CA ARG A 57 8.49 4.89 -16.79
C ARG A 57 9.87 4.79 -16.12
N MET A 58 9.91 4.79 -14.79
CA MET A 58 11.13 4.76 -14.01
C MET A 58 11.62 3.35 -13.69
N LEU A 59 10.84 2.32 -14.00
CA LEU A 59 11.18 0.93 -13.69
C LEU A 59 12.46 0.51 -14.40
N GLN A 60 13.38 -0.07 -13.63
CA GLN A 60 14.63 -0.66 -14.11
C GLN A 60 14.78 -2.08 -13.57
N GLY A 61 15.37 -2.94 -14.37
CA GLY A 61 15.63 -4.33 -14.03
C GLY A 61 15.50 -5.25 -15.23
N THR A 62 15.92 -6.49 -15.05
CA THR A 62 15.79 -7.56 -16.05
C THR A 62 14.99 -8.71 -15.46
N GLY A 63 14.16 -9.34 -16.29
CA GLY A 63 13.35 -10.49 -15.88
C GLY A 63 12.14 -10.12 -15.02
N ALA A 64 11.83 -10.95 -14.03
CA ALA A 64 10.62 -10.83 -13.21
C ALA A 64 10.67 -9.72 -12.13
N VAL A 65 11.86 -9.17 -11.85
CA VAL A 65 12.04 -8.18 -10.77
C VAL A 65 12.36 -6.81 -11.36
N LEU A 66 11.35 -5.94 -11.36
CA LEU A 66 11.48 -4.53 -11.73
C LEU A 66 11.46 -3.67 -10.46
N LYS A 67 12.45 -2.80 -10.31
CA LYS A 67 12.58 -1.88 -9.18
C LYS A 67 12.61 -0.44 -9.64
N ILE A 68 12.14 0.48 -8.78
CA ILE A 68 12.32 1.91 -8.98
C ILE A 68 13.69 2.30 -8.40
N PRO A 69 14.59 2.90 -9.20
CA PRO A 69 15.85 3.43 -8.65
C PRO A 69 15.59 4.52 -7.62
N VAL A 70 16.34 4.50 -6.51
CA VAL A 70 16.18 5.48 -5.41
C VAL A 70 16.27 6.93 -5.93
N LYS A 71 17.21 7.18 -6.84
CA LYS A 71 17.40 8.51 -7.44
C LYS A 71 16.16 9.00 -8.19
N SER A 72 15.45 8.10 -8.86
CA SER A 72 14.24 8.41 -9.62
C SER A 72 13.06 8.82 -8.76
N LEU A 73 13.03 8.42 -7.49
CA LEU A 73 11.98 8.83 -6.55
C LEU A 73 11.95 10.35 -6.33
N ASN A 74 13.11 11.01 -6.40
CA ASN A 74 13.20 12.47 -6.27
C ASN A 74 12.60 13.21 -7.48
N ASP A 75 12.46 12.56 -8.60
CA ASP A 75 11.96 13.13 -9.85
C ASP A 75 10.44 12.96 -10.02
N ILE A 76 9.78 12.31 -9.06
CA ILE A 76 8.32 12.13 -9.09
C ILE A 76 7.64 13.47 -8.81
N GLU A 77 6.83 13.89 -9.75
CA GLU A 77 5.99 15.09 -9.62
C GLU A 77 4.62 14.72 -9.07
N ILE A 78 4.20 15.46 -8.04
CA ILE A 78 2.90 15.26 -7.39
C ILE A 78 2.10 16.57 -7.40
N PRO A 79 0.77 16.51 -7.58
CA PRO A 79 -0.06 17.70 -7.50
C PRO A 79 -0.19 18.16 -6.04
N ILE A 80 0.12 19.43 -5.78
CA ILE A 80 -0.08 20.06 -4.48
C ILE A 80 -1.36 20.90 -4.54
N ILE A 81 -2.33 20.49 -3.74
CA ILE A 81 -3.61 21.17 -3.56
C ILE A 81 -3.68 21.77 -2.16
N SER A 82 -4.77 22.44 -1.82
CA SER A 82 -4.93 23.02 -0.47
C SER A 82 -4.82 21.94 0.61
N MET A 83 -4.26 22.28 1.76
CA MET A 83 -4.08 21.32 2.86
C MET A 83 -5.42 20.72 3.32
N SER A 84 -6.49 21.50 3.32
CA SER A 84 -7.82 20.99 3.70
C SER A 84 -8.33 19.92 2.73
N GLU A 85 -8.07 20.05 1.44
CA GLU A 85 -8.41 19.04 0.44
C GLU A 85 -7.49 17.81 0.53
N GLN A 86 -6.20 18.02 0.76
CA GLN A 86 -5.26 16.92 0.99
C GLN A 86 -5.71 16.04 2.16
N VAL A 87 -6.09 16.64 3.28
CA VAL A 87 -6.56 15.91 4.47
C VAL A 87 -7.82 15.12 4.18
N LYS A 88 -8.79 15.70 3.48
CA LYS A 88 -10.03 15.01 3.08
C LYS A 88 -9.76 13.79 2.21
N ILE A 89 -8.92 13.94 1.20
CA ILE A 89 -8.54 12.84 0.29
C ILE A 89 -7.77 11.76 1.05
N GLY A 90 -6.83 12.16 1.89
CA GLY A 90 -6.04 11.23 2.70
C GLY A 90 -6.89 10.41 3.66
N GLU A 91 -7.86 11.03 4.34
CA GLU A 91 -8.80 10.34 5.22
C GLU A 91 -9.73 9.39 4.45
N ALA A 92 -10.23 9.81 3.29
CA ALA A 92 -11.04 8.94 2.43
C ALA A 92 -10.24 7.72 1.96
N TYR A 93 -8.99 7.90 1.58
CA TYR A 93 -8.10 6.80 1.17
C TYR A 93 -7.83 5.83 2.33
N LYS A 94 -7.56 6.35 3.52
CA LYS A 94 -7.38 5.51 4.72
C LYS A 94 -8.61 4.65 5.00
N LYS A 95 -9.80 5.24 4.92
CA LYS A 95 -11.06 4.50 5.10
C LYS A 95 -11.25 3.41 4.05
N THR A 96 -10.87 3.67 2.81
CA THR A 96 -10.90 2.67 1.72
C THR A 96 -9.98 1.49 2.03
N ILE A 97 -8.77 1.73 2.51
CA ILE A 97 -7.84 0.67 2.93
C ILE A 97 -8.43 -0.15 4.07
N CYS A 98 -8.98 0.49 5.09
CA CYS A 98 -9.62 -0.20 6.21
C CYS A 98 -10.79 -1.07 5.75
N LEU A 99 -11.62 -0.55 4.85
CA LEU A 99 -12.75 -1.31 4.29
C LEU A 99 -12.27 -2.54 3.52
N ASN A 100 -11.26 -2.39 2.67
CA ASN A 100 -10.69 -3.52 1.93
C ASN A 100 -10.14 -4.60 2.87
N ASN A 101 -9.46 -4.20 3.95
CA ASN A 101 -8.96 -5.14 4.95
C ASN A 101 -10.09 -5.91 5.65
N TYR A 102 -11.21 -5.25 5.97
CA TYR A 102 -12.38 -5.93 6.53
C TYR A 102 -13.04 -6.89 5.54
N LEU A 103 -13.14 -6.49 4.27
CA LEU A 103 -13.67 -7.35 3.21
C LEU A 103 -12.80 -8.59 3.00
N ASP A 104 -11.49 -8.46 3.01
CA ASP A 104 -10.56 -9.59 2.90
C ASP A 104 -10.70 -10.56 4.09
N LYS A 105 -10.82 -10.05 5.30
CA LYS A 105 -11.08 -10.86 6.49
C LYS A 105 -12.42 -11.60 6.40
N TYR A 106 -13.46 -10.91 5.98
CA TYR A 106 -14.79 -11.50 5.79
C TYR A 106 -14.76 -12.64 4.76
N LYS A 107 -14.14 -12.39 3.61
CA LYS A 107 -13.95 -13.40 2.57
C LYS A 107 -13.21 -14.63 3.10
N SER A 108 -12.11 -14.43 3.82
CA SER A 108 -11.32 -15.53 4.41
C SER A 108 -12.15 -16.36 5.40
N LEU A 109 -12.94 -15.72 6.26
CA LEU A 109 -13.81 -16.40 7.21
C LEU A 109 -14.93 -17.19 6.52
N MET A 110 -15.52 -16.63 5.48
CA MET A 110 -16.54 -17.33 4.68
C MET A 110 -15.98 -18.57 3.99
N GLU A 111 -14.79 -18.48 3.40
CA GLU A 111 -14.11 -19.60 2.75
C GLU A 111 -13.79 -20.71 3.75
N LYS A 112 -13.30 -20.38 4.93
CA LYS A 112 -13.05 -21.35 6.02
C LYS A 112 -14.31 -22.05 6.47
N CYS A 113 -15.40 -21.30 6.66
CA CYS A 113 -16.69 -21.85 7.05
C CYS A 113 -17.24 -22.81 5.98
N ALA A 114 -17.21 -22.41 4.72
CA ALA A 114 -17.65 -23.24 3.60
C ALA A 114 -16.81 -24.52 3.49
N ASN A 115 -15.50 -24.44 3.61
CA ASN A 115 -14.60 -25.59 3.56
C ASN A 115 -14.87 -26.57 4.72
N SER A 116 -15.12 -26.08 5.93
CA SER A 116 -15.47 -26.93 7.06
C SER A 116 -16.74 -27.72 6.82
N ILE A 117 -17.77 -27.08 6.28
CA ILE A 117 -19.05 -27.74 5.94
C ILE A 117 -18.83 -28.81 4.85
N LEU A 118 -18.07 -28.49 3.82
CA LEU A 118 -17.76 -29.42 2.74
C LEU A 118 -16.96 -30.63 3.23
N GLU A 119 -15.97 -30.44 4.08
CA GLU A 119 -15.19 -31.52 4.67
C GLU A 119 -16.05 -32.44 5.55
N GLU A 120 -16.91 -31.88 6.38
CA GLU A 120 -17.85 -32.68 7.19
C GLU A 120 -18.79 -33.51 6.32
N SER A 121 -19.27 -32.93 5.23
CA SER A 121 -20.14 -33.64 4.28
C SER A 121 -19.43 -34.82 3.62
N VAL A 122 -18.15 -34.67 3.29
CA VAL A 122 -17.33 -35.76 2.73
C VAL A 122 -17.08 -36.84 3.78
N ARG A 123 -16.72 -36.46 5.01
CA ARG A 123 -16.46 -37.39 6.12
C ARG A 123 -17.75 -38.20 6.48
N GLY A 124 -18.89 -37.53 6.49
CA GLY A 124 -20.18 -38.21 6.75
C GLY A 124 -20.57 -39.26 5.72
N ARG A 125 -20.10 -39.15 4.47
CA ARG A 125 -20.35 -40.13 3.40
C ARG A 125 -19.42 -41.34 3.42
N ARG A 126 -18.37 -41.32 4.24
CA ARG A 126 -17.44 -42.46 4.40
C ARG A 126 -17.89 -43.51 5.42
N ARG A 127 -19.02 -43.32 6.02
CA ARG A 127 -19.60 -44.26 7.01
C ARG A 127 -20.43 -45.34 6.36
#